data_58297e048708871980e016446e6e16be
#
_entry.id   58297e048708871980e016446e6e16be
#
_cell.length_a   1.000
_cell.length_b   1.000
_cell.length_c   1.000
_cell.angle_alpha   90.00
_cell.angle_beta   90.00
_cell.angle_gamma   90.00
#
_symmetry.space_group_name_H-M   'P 1'
#
loop_
_entity.id
_entity.type
_entity.pdbx_description
1 polymer ?
#
loop_
_entity_poly.entity_id
_entity_poly.type
_entity_poly.pdbx_seq_one_letter_code
_entity_poly.pdbx_strand_id
1 'polypeptide(L)'
;MVILASIVTLLLWCGPVVHAQESLVLIANPSTSPGNMTRETVRAIFAMRQRTLPSGEAAHVFVLPDKHPLHVRFTKEMLGVYPHQLRLSWDRLVFSGTGQAPNEVGSVEEMRQRVASTPGGLGYLNKGAVDDSVSVFSVE
;
A
#
# COMPACT_ATOMS: atom_id res chain seq x y z
N MET A 1 66.13 -19.42 20.38
CA MET A 1 64.75 -19.83 20.66
C MET A 1 63.83 -18.75 20.17
N VAL A 2 63.25 -18.94 19.00
CA VAL A 2 62.42 -17.91 18.34
C VAL A 2 60.98 -18.31 18.57
N ILE A 3 60.23 -17.48 19.32
CA ILE A 3 58.81 -17.68 19.55
C ILE A 3 58.07 -16.94 18.42
N LEU A 4 57.54 -17.70 17.47
CA LEU A 4 56.65 -17.20 16.42
C LEU A 4 55.26 -17.01 17.04
N ALA A 5 54.90 -15.78 17.31
CA ALA A 5 53.54 -15.41 17.67
C ALA A 5 52.69 -15.33 16.40
N SER A 6 51.87 -16.36 16.17
CA SER A 6 50.87 -16.34 15.13
C SER A 6 49.70 -15.41 15.53
N ILE A 7 49.67 -14.26 14.92
CA ILE A 7 48.53 -13.36 15.01
C ILE A 7 47.47 -13.90 14.05
N VAL A 8 46.47 -14.57 14.59
CA VAL A 8 45.25 -14.92 13.85
C VAL A 8 44.41 -13.69 13.71
N THR A 9 44.47 -13.03 12.56
CA THR A 9 43.60 -11.91 12.22
C THR A 9 42.21 -12.46 11.87
N LEU A 10 41.31 -12.39 12.82
CA LEU A 10 39.90 -12.73 12.60
C LEU A 10 39.25 -11.60 11.78
N LEU A 11 39.22 -11.76 10.47
CA LEU A 11 38.44 -10.88 9.57
C LEU A 11 36.98 -11.14 9.83
N LEU A 12 36.37 -10.28 10.64
CA LEU A 12 34.90 -10.15 10.74
C LEU A 12 34.38 -9.67 9.38
N TRP A 13 33.91 -10.59 8.60
CA TRP A 13 33.19 -10.32 7.37
C TRP A 13 31.81 -9.84 7.76
N CYS A 14 31.68 -8.51 7.93
CA CYS A 14 30.38 -7.86 8.03
C CYS A 14 29.81 -7.76 6.60
N GLY A 15 29.15 -8.82 6.16
CA GLY A 15 28.43 -8.80 4.90
C GLY A 15 27.30 -7.78 4.95
N PRO A 16 26.91 -7.17 3.81
CA PRO A 16 25.79 -6.25 3.78
C PRO A 16 24.52 -6.98 4.22
N VAL A 17 23.87 -6.48 5.26
CA VAL A 17 22.56 -6.97 5.67
C VAL A 17 21.57 -6.48 4.62
N VAL A 18 21.19 -7.37 3.69
CA VAL A 18 20.14 -7.08 2.72
C VAL A 18 18.81 -7.15 3.46
N HIS A 19 18.22 -5.99 3.75
CA HIS A 19 16.87 -5.92 4.28
C HIS A 19 15.92 -6.15 3.10
N ALA A 20 15.32 -7.33 3.04
CA ALA A 20 14.22 -7.59 2.14
C ALA A 20 13.06 -6.65 2.54
N GLN A 21 12.54 -5.86 1.58
CA GLN A 21 11.36 -5.05 1.82
C GLN A 21 10.16 -5.98 2.07
N GLU A 22 9.35 -5.66 3.06
CA GLU A 22 8.10 -6.36 3.32
C GLU A 22 7.17 -6.27 2.10
N SER A 23 6.42 -7.34 1.86
CA SER A 23 5.44 -7.38 0.79
C SER A 23 4.35 -6.34 1.02
N LEU A 24 4.05 -5.57 -0.01
CA LEU A 24 2.92 -4.67 -0.06
C LEU A 24 1.65 -5.47 -0.35
N VAL A 25 0.62 -5.26 0.44
CA VAL A 25 -0.67 -5.95 0.27
C VAL A 25 -1.82 -4.96 0.23
N LEU A 26 -2.87 -5.33 -0.50
CA LEU A 26 -4.14 -4.60 -0.48
C LEU A 26 -5.02 -5.14 0.63
N ILE A 27 -5.67 -4.23 1.34
CA ILE A 27 -6.57 -4.55 2.45
C ILE A 27 -7.97 -4.04 2.19
N ALA A 28 -8.94 -4.75 2.74
CA ALA A 28 -10.35 -4.40 2.69
C ALA A 28 -11.00 -4.57 4.05
N ASN A 29 -12.13 -3.90 4.24
CA ASN A 29 -12.99 -4.14 5.39
C ASN A 29 -13.39 -5.62 5.43
N PRO A 30 -13.42 -6.27 6.61
CA PRO A 30 -13.75 -7.70 6.72
C PRO A 30 -15.11 -8.07 6.17
N SER A 31 -16.09 -7.18 6.20
CA SER A 31 -17.43 -7.40 5.66
C SER A 31 -17.52 -7.18 4.15
N THR A 32 -16.44 -6.71 3.54
CA THR A 32 -16.37 -6.39 2.12
C THR A 32 -15.80 -7.56 1.34
N SER A 33 -16.50 -7.97 0.29
CA SER A 33 -16.00 -8.96 -0.68
C SER A 33 -15.55 -8.21 -1.93
N PRO A 34 -14.24 -7.96 -2.08
CA PRO A 34 -13.74 -7.17 -3.22
C PRO A 34 -14.02 -7.83 -4.57
N GLY A 35 -14.20 -9.16 -4.59
CA GLY A 35 -14.33 -9.94 -5.81
C GLY A 35 -12.98 -10.15 -6.48
N ASN A 36 -13.01 -10.53 -7.75
CA ASN A 36 -11.81 -10.72 -8.56
C ASN A 36 -11.32 -9.34 -9.02
N MET A 37 -10.22 -8.90 -8.42
CA MET A 37 -9.62 -7.60 -8.72
C MET A 37 -8.48 -7.79 -9.70
N THR A 38 -8.60 -7.15 -10.86
CA THR A 38 -7.48 -7.00 -11.79
C THR A 38 -6.68 -5.74 -11.42
N ARG A 39 -5.45 -5.68 -11.88
CA ARG A 39 -4.62 -4.48 -11.72
C ARG A 39 -5.30 -3.23 -12.29
N GLU A 40 -5.97 -3.36 -13.42
CA GLU A 40 -6.73 -2.25 -14.04
C GLU A 40 -7.88 -1.78 -13.16
N THR A 41 -8.62 -2.71 -12.57
CA THR A 41 -9.72 -2.39 -11.64
C THR A 41 -9.21 -1.68 -10.40
N VAL A 42 -8.13 -2.17 -9.79
CA VAL A 42 -7.49 -1.51 -8.65
C VAL A 42 -7.05 -0.09 -9.02
N ARG A 43 -6.41 0.07 -10.18
CA ARG A 43 -5.99 1.39 -10.67
C ARG A 43 -7.19 2.33 -10.84
N ALA A 44 -8.27 1.86 -11.47
CA ALA A 44 -9.46 2.66 -11.68
C ALA A 44 -10.13 3.09 -10.37
N ILE A 45 -10.18 2.19 -9.38
CA ILE A 45 -10.76 2.47 -8.06
C ILE A 45 -9.89 3.50 -7.31
N PHE A 46 -8.58 3.31 -7.24
CA PHE A 46 -7.68 4.23 -6.55
C PHE A 46 -7.49 5.55 -7.29
N ALA A 47 -7.70 5.58 -8.60
CA ALA A 47 -7.78 6.83 -9.37
C ALA A 47 -9.15 7.53 -9.24
N MET A 48 -10.07 6.98 -8.47
CA MET A 48 -11.42 7.51 -8.23
C MET A 48 -12.29 7.57 -9.49
N ARG A 49 -11.95 6.80 -10.51
CA ARG A 49 -12.73 6.66 -11.75
C ARG A 49 -13.83 5.62 -11.65
N GLN A 50 -13.63 4.62 -10.82
CA GLN A 50 -14.60 3.57 -10.51
C GLN A 50 -14.94 3.65 -9.03
N ARG A 51 -16.22 3.80 -8.71
CA ARG A 51 -16.69 4.02 -7.34
C ARG A 51 -17.30 2.79 -6.69
N THR A 52 -17.38 1.70 -7.45
CA THR A 52 -17.93 0.44 -6.98
C THR A 52 -16.93 -0.69 -7.15
N LEU A 53 -17.00 -1.65 -6.24
CA LEU A 53 -16.28 -2.90 -6.35
C LEU A 53 -16.94 -3.79 -7.42
N PRO A 54 -16.23 -4.81 -7.95
CA PRO A 54 -16.84 -5.81 -8.85
C PRO A 54 -18.10 -6.47 -8.28
N SER A 55 -18.22 -6.54 -6.95
CA SER A 55 -19.41 -7.04 -6.26
C SER A 55 -20.63 -6.10 -6.35
N GLY A 56 -20.44 -4.85 -6.82
CA GLY A 56 -21.46 -3.80 -6.82
C GLY A 56 -21.50 -2.95 -5.55
N GLU A 57 -20.73 -3.31 -4.53
CA GLU A 57 -20.63 -2.55 -3.29
C GLU A 57 -19.87 -1.25 -3.51
N ALA A 58 -20.26 -0.18 -2.81
CA ALA A 58 -19.55 1.10 -2.88
C ALA A 58 -18.14 0.98 -2.31
N ALA A 59 -17.16 1.49 -3.04
CA ALA A 59 -15.76 1.52 -2.62
C ALA A 59 -15.44 2.81 -1.89
N HIS A 60 -14.84 2.68 -0.70
CA HIS A 60 -14.32 3.79 0.10
C HIS A 60 -12.80 3.69 0.18
N VAL A 61 -12.11 4.55 -0.56
CA VAL A 61 -10.67 4.47 -0.75
C VAL A 61 -9.94 5.32 0.28
N PHE A 62 -8.95 4.73 0.93
CA PHE A 62 -8.05 5.40 1.87
C PHE A 62 -6.64 5.38 1.33
N VAL A 63 -5.95 6.53 1.42
CA VAL A 63 -4.57 6.69 0.97
C VAL A 63 -3.73 7.39 2.03
N LEU A 64 -2.44 7.09 2.05
CA LEU A 64 -1.46 7.83 2.85
C LEU A 64 -1.05 9.12 2.11
N PRO A 65 -0.40 10.07 2.81
CA PRO A 65 0.11 11.28 2.17
C PRO A 65 1.05 10.96 0.99
N ASP A 66 1.08 11.83 -0.01
CA ASP A 66 1.84 11.63 -1.25
C ASP A 66 3.32 11.31 -1.02
N LYS A 67 3.92 11.89 0.02
CA LYS A 67 5.34 11.68 0.35
C LYS A 67 5.61 10.49 1.26
N HIS A 68 4.57 9.82 1.75
CA HIS A 68 4.76 8.66 2.61
C HIS A 68 5.42 7.52 1.82
N PRO A 69 6.51 6.91 2.33
CA PRO A 69 7.23 5.87 1.59
C PRO A 69 6.36 4.70 1.12
N LEU A 70 5.41 4.28 1.94
CA LEU A 70 4.49 3.21 1.58
C LEU A 70 3.54 3.62 0.45
N HIS A 71 3.09 4.88 0.43
CA HIS A 71 2.27 5.40 -0.66
C HIS A 71 3.06 5.44 -1.97
N VAL A 72 4.30 5.90 -1.93
CA VAL A 72 5.20 5.91 -3.10
C VAL A 72 5.36 4.49 -3.65
N ARG A 73 5.63 3.51 -2.80
CA ARG A 73 5.72 2.10 -3.22
C ARG A 73 4.42 1.60 -3.81
N PHE A 74 3.31 1.87 -3.16
CA PHE A 74 1.99 1.46 -3.63
C PHE A 74 1.67 1.99 -5.03
N THR A 75 1.85 3.27 -5.27
CA THR A 75 1.57 3.88 -6.57
C THR A 75 2.47 3.31 -7.66
N LYS A 76 3.76 3.17 -7.39
CA LYS A 76 4.73 2.68 -8.37
C LYS A 76 4.63 1.17 -8.62
N GLU A 77 4.56 0.38 -7.57
CA GLU A 77 4.57 -1.09 -7.69
C GLU A 77 3.20 -1.66 -8.06
N MET A 78 2.13 -1.13 -7.50
CA MET A 78 0.78 -1.66 -7.69
C MET A 78 0.02 -0.96 -8.81
N LEU A 79 0.09 0.36 -8.89
CA LEU A 79 -0.65 1.15 -9.87
C LEU A 79 0.17 1.50 -11.11
N GLY A 80 1.50 1.41 -11.04
CA GLY A 80 2.39 1.75 -12.15
C GLY A 80 2.41 3.23 -12.50
N VAL A 81 2.17 4.10 -11.53
CA VAL A 81 2.18 5.56 -11.69
C VAL A 81 2.96 6.22 -10.55
N TYR A 82 3.38 7.46 -10.75
CA TYR A 82 3.96 8.26 -9.68
C TYR A 82 2.87 8.93 -8.83
N PRO A 83 3.13 9.23 -7.55
CA PRO A 83 2.13 9.89 -6.69
C PRO A 83 1.57 11.19 -7.28
N HIS A 84 2.39 12.02 -7.90
CA HIS A 84 1.93 13.28 -8.50
C HIS A 84 0.99 13.07 -9.70
N GLN A 85 1.16 12.00 -10.46
CA GLN A 85 0.26 11.66 -11.57
C GLN A 85 -1.12 11.25 -11.05
N LEU A 86 -1.14 10.48 -9.97
CA LEU A 86 -2.37 10.08 -9.30
C LEU A 86 -3.08 11.30 -8.69
N ARG A 87 -2.33 12.18 -8.03
CA ARG A 87 -2.84 13.45 -7.49
C ARG A 87 -3.49 14.30 -8.58
N LEU A 88 -2.86 14.44 -9.72
CA LEU A 88 -3.44 15.18 -10.86
C LEU A 88 -4.76 14.57 -11.34
N SER A 89 -4.86 13.24 -11.35
CA SER A 89 -6.12 12.56 -11.70
C SER A 89 -7.24 12.92 -10.73
N TRP A 90 -6.96 12.92 -9.43
CA TRP A 90 -7.95 13.33 -8.42
C TRP A 90 -8.33 14.81 -8.54
N ASP A 91 -7.35 15.68 -8.72
CA ASP A 91 -7.58 17.12 -8.84
C ASP A 91 -8.47 17.45 -10.04
N ARG A 92 -8.30 16.76 -11.16
CA ARG A 92 -9.16 16.92 -12.34
C ARG A 92 -10.62 16.56 -12.04
N LEU A 93 -10.85 15.48 -11.30
CA LEU A 93 -12.20 15.07 -10.91
C LEU A 93 -12.84 16.08 -9.97
N VAL A 94 -12.11 16.59 -9.00
CA VAL A 94 -12.57 17.57 -8.03
C VAL A 94 -12.87 18.91 -8.72
N PHE A 95 -11.94 19.44 -9.52
CA PHE A 95 -12.09 20.74 -10.19
C PHE A 95 -13.15 20.73 -11.28
N SER A 96 -13.36 19.61 -11.95
CA SER A 96 -14.45 19.48 -12.93
C SER A 96 -15.82 19.23 -12.29
N GLY A 97 -15.86 18.97 -10.98
CA GLY A 97 -17.09 18.63 -10.25
C GLY A 97 -17.65 17.24 -10.57
N THR A 98 -16.84 16.35 -11.19
CA THR A 98 -17.29 15.03 -11.62
C THR A 98 -16.89 13.90 -10.68
N GLY A 99 -16.13 14.20 -9.62
CA GLY A 99 -15.69 13.20 -8.66
C GLY A 99 -15.09 13.83 -7.41
N GLN A 100 -14.53 12.97 -6.58
CA GLN A 100 -13.92 13.32 -5.30
C GLN A 100 -12.51 12.74 -5.20
N ALA A 101 -11.70 13.35 -4.36
CA ALA A 101 -10.42 12.76 -3.94
C ALA A 101 -10.68 11.61 -2.94
N PRO A 102 -9.75 10.65 -2.82
CA PRO A 102 -9.84 9.62 -1.80
C PRO A 102 -9.69 10.21 -0.39
N ASN A 103 -10.06 9.43 0.62
CA ASN A 103 -9.85 9.81 2.00
C ASN A 103 -8.36 9.66 2.37
N GLU A 104 -7.73 10.72 2.83
CA GLU A 104 -6.35 10.69 3.28
C GLU A 104 -6.27 10.34 4.76
N VAL A 105 -5.36 9.43 5.10
CA VAL A 105 -5.02 9.06 6.49
C VAL A 105 -3.58 9.43 6.76
N GLY A 106 -3.25 9.74 8.01
CA GLY A 106 -1.93 10.27 8.37
C GLY A 106 -0.88 9.21 8.66
N SER A 107 -1.28 7.96 8.90
CA SER A 107 -0.37 6.89 9.32
C SER A 107 -0.87 5.51 8.89
N VAL A 108 0.05 4.55 8.90
CA VAL A 108 -0.25 3.13 8.66
C VAL A 108 -1.26 2.61 9.68
N GLU A 109 -1.16 3.02 10.93
CA GLU A 109 -2.09 2.64 11.99
C GLU A 109 -3.50 3.18 11.69
N GLU A 110 -3.62 4.43 11.32
CA GLU A 110 -4.89 5.04 10.93
C GLU A 110 -5.47 4.38 9.68
N MET A 111 -4.63 4.02 8.70
CA MET A 111 -5.04 3.27 7.51
C MET A 111 -5.78 1.99 7.91
N ARG A 112 -5.16 1.18 8.76
CA ARG A 112 -5.75 -0.07 9.24
C ARG A 112 -7.07 0.16 9.97
N GLN A 113 -7.10 1.13 10.88
CA GLN A 113 -8.30 1.45 11.67
C GLN A 113 -9.47 1.93 10.80
N ARG A 114 -9.20 2.81 9.84
CA ARG A 114 -10.24 3.37 8.96
C ARG A 114 -10.79 2.32 8.01
N VAL A 115 -9.95 1.50 7.43
CA VAL A 115 -10.39 0.39 6.58
C VAL A 115 -11.21 -0.61 7.39
N ALA A 116 -10.76 -0.95 8.59
CA ALA A 116 -11.47 -1.89 9.48
C ALA A 116 -12.86 -1.42 9.88
N SER A 117 -13.06 -0.12 10.03
CA SER A 117 -14.32 0.46 10.52
C SER A 117 -15.27 0.97 9.42
N THR A 118 -14.85 0.94 8.16
CA THR A 118 -15.63 1.47 7.04
C THR A 118 -16.06 0.34 6.10
N PRO A 119 -17.36 -0.01 6.04
CA PRO A 119 -17.86 -0.96 5.03
C PRO A 119 -17.50 -0.48 3.62
N GLY A 120 -17.00 -1.38 2.78
CA GLY A 120 -16.49 -1.02 1.46
C GLY A 120 -15.10 -0.39 1.49
N GLY A 121 -14.48 -0.27 2.65
CA GLY A 121 -13.15 0.33 2.83
C GLY A 121 -12.05 -0.47 2.14
N LEU A 122 -11.20 0.23 1.41
CA LEU A 122 -10.02 -0.30 0.74
C LEU A 122 -8.79 0.55 1.08
N GLY A 123 -7.66 -0.11 1.21
CA GLY A 123 -6.38 0.53 1.46
C GLY A 123 -5.23 -0.40 1.14
N TYR A 124 -4.08 -0.07 1.66
CA TYR A 124 -2.85 -0.85 1.47
C TYR A 124 -1.98 -0.78 2.72
N LEU A 125 -1.24 -1.85 2.98
CA LEU A 125 -0.31 -1.97 4.09
C LEU A 125 0.90 -2.81 3.67
N ASN A 126 1.98 -2.72 4.44
CA ASN A 126 2.96 -3.79 4.48
C ASN A 126 2.33 -5.02 5.15
N LYS A 127 2.66 -6.20 4.69
CA LYS A 127 2.11 -7.46 5.20
C LYS A 127 2.28 -7.60 6.72
N GLY A 128 3.41 -7.16 7.27
CA GLY A 128 3.68 -7.19 8.71
C GLY A 128 2.80 -6.27 9.56
N ALA A 129 2.12 -5.28 8.94
CA ALA A 129 1.21 -4.36 9.64
C ALA A 129 -0.25 -4.83 9.59
N VAL A 130 -0.54 -5.94 8.92
CA VAL A 130 -1.88 -6.51 8.82
C VAL A 130 -2.21 -7.31 10.08
N ASP A 131 -3.42 -7.15 10.58
CA ASP A 131 -3.99 -7.94 11.66
C ASP A 131 -5.39 -8.48 11.28
N ASP A 132 -6.08 -9.11 12.21
CA ASP A 132 -7.39 -9.72 11.98
C ASP A 132 -8.51 -8.70 11.75
N SER A 133 -8.25 -7.41 11.98
CA SER A 133 -9.24 -6.33 11.78
C SER A 133 -9.53 -6.01 10.33
N VAL A 134 -8.66 -6.43 9.42
CA VAL A 134 -8.78 -6.21 7.98
C VAL A 134 -8.54 -7.51 7.20
N SER A 135 -9.11 -7.58 6.01
CA SER A 135 -8.89 -8.70 5.09
C SER A 135 -7.87 -8.31 4.02
N VAL A 136 -7.01 -9.26 3.66
CA VAL A 136 -6.08 -9.11 2.52
C VAL A 136 -6.74 -9.70 1.29
N PHE A 137 -6.61 -9.03 0.15
CA PHE A 137 -7.08 -9.58 -1.11
C PHE A 137 -6.00 -9.53 -2.20
N SER A 138 -6.12 -10.43 -3.16
CA SER A 138 -5.16 -10.58 -4.24
C SER A 138 -5.59 -9.80 -5.48
N VAL A 139 -4.60 -9.41 -6.25
CA VAL A 139 -4.78 -8.77 -7.56
C VAL A 139 -4.27 -9.73 -8.63
N GLU A 140 -5.07 -9.98 -9.62
CA GLU A 140 -4.71 -10.81 -10.78
C GLU A 140 -4.05 -9.99 -11.90
#